data_b91df364ccd918406c67df7769adf883
#
_entry.id   b91df364ccd918406c67df7769adf883
#
_cell.length_a   1.000
_cell.length_b   1.000
_cell.length_c   1.000
_cell.angle_alpha   90.00
_cell.angle_beta   90.00
_cell.angle_gamma   90.00
#
_symmetry.space_group_name_H-M   'P 1'
#
loop_
_entity.id
_entity.type
_entity.pdbx_description
1 polymer ?
#
loop_
_entity_poly.entity_id
_entity_poly.type
_entity_poly.pdbx_seq_one_letter_code
_entity_poly.pdbx_strand_id
1 'polypeptide(L)'
;MSKKAFTFLSILLLGFMLLSVLIGKYGFNAEDYLTYFKAVIKGEDLKNYQVMHTLITEIRLPRIMACIIIGASLAISGSAYQAMFVNPLVSPSILGVLSGAGFGAAIGMFFGLNEYLIQLSTFAFGFIAVLTALSISAFYSRSGSIIVLVLGGVISGSLFTSLLSALKYAADPNDSLPAITYFLMGSLGFASKNFIQISILPMLAGILLLAFSGKYLNALSLGEEEAKSLGINIVRVKIFVILVATFISALSVTIAGIIGWIGLIVPHMARFIFGADNRAVLSSSAMIGAIFLLFCDNFSRLMFTFEVPIGIVTSLFGIPIFILVLRRAKKSF
;
A
#
# COMPACT_ATOMS: atom_id res chain seq x y z
N MET A 1 -17.49 -3.14 -12.71
CA MET A 1 -18.13 -2.39 -11.61
C MET A 1 -19.29 -1.57 -12.18
N SER A 2 -20.45 -1.54 -11.51
CA SER A 2 -21.57 -0.70 -11.99
C SER A 2 -21.23 0.79 -11.83
N LYS A 3 -21.76 1.65 -12.75
CA LYS A 3 -21.57 3.11 -12.66
C LYS A 3 -22.00 3.68 -11.29
N LYS A 4 -23.12 3.18 -10.74
CA LYS A 4 -23.62 3.59 -9.41
C LYS A 4 -22.63 3.29 -8.28
N ALA A 5 -22.04 2.11 -8.28
CA ALA A 5 -21.05 1.72 -7.26
C ALA A 5 -19.76 2.54 -7.36
N PHE A 6 -19.31 2.82 -8.57
CA PHE A 6 -18.15 3.72 -8.79
C PHE A 6 -18.43 5.12 -8.24
N THR A 7 -19.58 5.69 -8.60
CA THR A 7 -19.98 7.03 -8.10
C THR A 7 -20.07 7.05 -6.58
N PHE A 8 -20.65 6.01 -5.95
CA PHE A 8 -20.74 5.90 -4.49
C PHE A 8 -19.36 5.90 -3.82
N LEU A 9 -18.43 5.06 -4.29
CA LEU A 9 -17.07 5.01 -3.75
C LEU A 9 -16.32 6.33 -3.98
N SER A 10 -16.52 6.98 -5.12
CA SER A 10 -15.91 8.29 -5.40
C SER A 10 -16.42 9.38 -4.45
N ILE A 11 -17.74 9.43 -4.21
CA ILE A 11 -18.33 10.37 -3.24
C ILE A 11 -17.80 10.08 -1.83
N LEU A 12 -17.73 8.82 -1.44
CA LEU A 12 -17.20 8.42 -0.14
C LEU A 12 -15.73 8.82 0.03
N LEU A 13 -14.91 8.60 -1.00
CA LEU A 13 -13.49 9.01 -1.00
C LEU A 13 -13.36 10.52 -0.86
N LEU A 14 -14.12 11.30 -1.65
CA LEU A 14 -14.14 12.76 -1.55
C LEU A 14 -14.60 13.24 -0.17
N GLY A 15 -15.60 12.60 0.41
CA GLY A 15 -16.05 12.88 1.79
C GLY A 15 -14.94 12.66 2.82
N PHE A 16 -14.21 11.53 2.74
CA PHE A 16 -13.08 11.27 3.62
C PHE A 16 -11.90 12.23 3.37
N MET A 17 -11.65 12.64 2.12
CA MET A 17 -10.63 13.66 1.82
C MET A 17 -10.98 14.99 2.48
N LEU A 18 -12.22 15.47 2.34
CA LEU A 18 -12.68 16.70 2.97
C LEU A 18 -12.58 16.63 4.50
N LEU A 19 -13.06 15.53 5.09
CA LEU A 19 -12.91 15.30 6.53
C LEU A 19 -11.44 15.34 6.96
N SER A 20 -10.53 14.72 6.20
CA SER A 20 -9.10 14.68 6.50
C SER A 20 -8.42 16.05 6.42
N VAL A 21 -8.93 16.95 5.57
CA VAL A 21 -8.47 18.35 5.51
C VAL A 21 -8.93 19.13 6.74
N LEU A 22 -10.16 18.89 7.20
CA LEU A 22 -10.75 19.63 8.32
C LEU A 22 -10.27 19.13 9.69
N ILE A 23 -10.05 17.81 9.82
CA ILE A 23 -9.69 17.15 11.06
C ILE A 23 -8.18 17.18 11.30
N GLY A 24 -7.76 17.57 12.49
CA GLY A 24 -6.35 17.55 12.92
C GLY A 24 -6.15 18.14 14.30
N LYS A 25 -4.97 17.93 14.88
CA LYS A 25 -4.61 18.41 16.21
C LYS A 25 -4.56 19.94 16.34
N TYR A 26 -4.35 20.64 15.25
CA TYR A 26 -4.37 22.09 15.23
C TYR A 26 -5.83 22.55 15.14
N GLY A 27 -6.29 23.20 16.23
CA GLY A 27 -7.68 23.57 16.42
C GLY A 27 -8.06 24.87 15.70
N PHE A 28 -8.37 24.77 14.42
CA PHE A 28 -9.08 25.83 13.71
C PHE A 28 -10.59 25.57 13.78
N ASN A 29 -11.37 26.62 13.96
CA ASN A 29 -12.83 26.53 13.94
C ASN A 29 -13.36 26.41 12.50
N ALA A 30 -14.60 25.95 12.35
CA ALA A 30 -15.23 25.85 11.03
C ALA A 30 -15.30 27.21 10.28
N GLU A 31 -15.46 28.31 11.02
CA GLU A 31 -15.45 29.67 10.47
C GLU A 31 -14.08 30.05 9.89
N ASP A 32 -12.98 29.63 10.53
CA ASP A 32 -11.63 29.89 10.05
C ASP A 32 -11.41 29.20 8.69
N TYR A 33 -11.85 27.95 8.54
CA TYR A 33 -11.79 27.24 7.27
C TYR A 33 -12.65 27.91 6.19
N LEU A 34 -13.87 28.33 6.54
CA LEU A 34 -14.76 29.01 5.58
C LEU A 34 -14.17 30.33 5.10
N THR A 35 -13.61 31.13 5.99
CA THR A 35 -12.98 32.41 5.63
C THR A 35 -11.71 32.19 4.81
N TYR A 36 -10.87 31.23 5.17
CA TYR A 36 -9.69 30.86 4.40
C TYR A 36 -10.05 30.41 2.97
N PHE A 37 -11.00 29.48 2.81
CA PHE A 37 -11.39 29.01 1.48
C PHE A 37 -12.04 30.11 0.64
N LYS A 38 -12.81 31.00 1.25
CA LYS A 38 -13.34 32.21 0.54
C LYS A 38 -12.22 33.11 0.05
N ALA A 39 -11.20 33.36 0.89
CA ALA A 39 -10.03 34.17 0.51
C ALA A 39 -9.25 33.51 -0.63
N VAL A 40 -9.02 32.19 -0.59
CA VAL A 40 -8.36 31.45 -1.67
C VAL A 40 -9.15 31.54 -2.98
N ILE A 41 -10.46 31.34 -2.96
CA ILE A 41 -11.32 31.38 -4.17
C ILE A 41 -11.34 32.79 -4.77
N LYS A 42 -11.34 33.83 -3.94
CA LYS A 42 -11.33 35.22 -4.39
C LYS A 42 -9.94 35.74 -4.80
N GLY A 43 -8.87 34.95 -4.57
CA GLY A 43 -7.50 35.39 -4.85
C GLY A 43 -7.01 36.50 -3.93
N GLU A 44 -7.54 36.60 -2.71
CA GLU A 44 -7.13 37.57 -1.68
C GLU A 44 -5.73 37.23 -1.14
N ASP A 45 -5.03 38.23 -0.57
CA ASP A 45 -3.73 38.03 0.07
C ASP A 45 -3.88 37.09 1.30
N LEU A 46 -3.12 35.99 1.29
CA LEU A 46 -3.19 34.97 2.33
C LEU A 46 -2.28 35.22 3.54
N LYS A 47 -1.70 36.42 3.67
CA LYS A 47 -0.80 36.75 4.80
C LYS A 47 -1.43 36.49 6.17
N ASN A 48 -2.72 36.79 6.32
CA ASN A 48 -3.46 36.58 7.55
C ASN A 48 -3.76 35.08 7.83
N TYR A 49 -3.61 34.22 6.83
CA TYR A 49 -3.89 32.77 6.88
C TYR A 49 -2.64 31.93 6.70
N GLN A 50 -1.43 32.48 6.83
CA GLN A 50 -0.18 31.82 6.50
C GLN A 50 0.00 30.47 7.19
N VAL A 51 -0.33 30.38 8.50
CA VAL A 51 -0.23 29.13 9.26
C VAL A 51 -1.20 28.08 8.71
N MET A 52 -2.45 28.45 8.44
CA MET A 52 -3.46 27.57 7.89
C MET A 52 -3.09 27.13 6.47
N HIS A 53 -2.62 28.05 5.65
CA HIS A 53 -2.17 27.77 4.28
C HIS A 53 -1.04 26.72 4.30
N THR A 54 0.01 26.95 5.09
CA THR A 54 1.11 26.00 5.25
C THR A 54 0.63 24.65 5.79
N LEU A 55 -0.22 24.63 6.80
CA LEU A 55 -0.77 23.39 7.36
C LEU A 55 -1.52 22.57 6.30
N ILE A 56 -2.34 23.23 5.49
CA ILE A 56 -3.14 22.54 4.47
C ILE A 56 -2.25 22.10 3.30
N THR A 57 -1.41 23.00 2.75
CA THR A 57 -0.67 22.75 1.50
C THR A 57 0.61 21.93 1.70
N GLU A 58 1.29 22.10 2.83
CA GLU A 58 2.59 21.45 3.07
C GLU A 58 2.49 20.17 3.91
N ILE A 59 1.43 20.03 4.72
CA ILE A 59 1.31 18.90 5.64
C ILE A 59 0.09 18.03 5.30
N ARG A 60 -1.13 18.59 5.27
CA ARG A 60 -2.35 17.78 5.15
C ARG A 60 -2.57 17.24 3.75
N LEU A 61 -2.49 18.07 2.72
CA LEU A 61 -2.72 17.63 1.34
C LEU A 61 -1.70 16.57 0.89
N PRO A 62 -0.37 16.74 1.07
CA PRO A 62 0.58 15.69 0.73
C PRO A 62 0.30 14.38 1.46
N ARG A 63 -0.04 14.44 2.75
CA ARG A 63 -0.36 13.26 3.56
C ARG A 63 -1.64 12.55 3.08
N ILE A 64 -2.69 13.28 2.72
CA ILE A 64 -3.92 12.73 2.13
C ILE A 64 -3.60 12.04 0.79
N MET A 65 -2.80 12.68 -0.06
CA MET A 65 -2.38 12.11 -1.34
C MET A 65 -1.56 10.83 -1.13
N ALA A 66 -0.65 10.81 -0.15
CA ALA A 66 0.08 9.61 0.24
C ALA A 66 -0.86 8.49 0.70
N CYS A 67 -1.83 8.76 1.57
CA CYS A 67 -2.82 7.78 2.00
C CYS A 67 -3.56 7.16 0.81
N ILE A 68 -4.04 8.00 -0.11
CA ILE A 68 -4.81 7.55 -1.27
C ILE A 68 -3.97 6.64 -2.15
N ILE A 69 -2.77 7.10 -2.53
CA ILE A 69 -1.94 6.36 -3.49
C ILE A 69 -1.37 5.07 -2.88
N ILE A 70 -0.95 5.09 -1.62
CA ILE A 70 -0.44 3.92 -0.90
C ILE A 70 -1.56 2.90 -0.66
N GLY A 71 -2.70 3.35 -0.13
CA GLY A 71 -3.84 2.48 0.12
C GLY A 71 -4.35 1.80 -1.14
N ALA A 72 -4.46 2.56 -2.25
CA ALA A 72 -4.80 2.02 -3.55
C ALA A 72 -3.77 1.01 -4.06
N SER A 73 -2.46 1.34 -3.97
CA SER A 73 -1.36 0.49 -4.44
C SER A 73 -1.31 -0.84 -3.71
N LEU A 74 -1.36 -0.83 -2.38
CA LEU A 74 -1.31 -2.05 -1.58
C LEU A 74 -2.54 -2.94 -1.80
N ALA A 75 -3.73 -2.34 -1.90
CA ALA A 75 -4.97 -3.07 -2.11
C ALA A 75 -5.05 -3.70 -3.51
N ILE A 76 -4.72 -2.96 -4.57
CA ILE A 76 -4.73 -3.51 -5.93
C ILE A 76 -3.65 -4.56 -6.14
N SER A 77 -2.45 -4.37 -5.57
CA SER A 77 -1.38 -5.37 -5.58
C SER A 77 -1.82 -6.66 -4.91
N GLY A 78 -2.47 -6.56 -3.74
CA GLY A 78 -3.06 -7.69 -3.05
C GLY A 78 -4.10 -8.41 -3.89
N SER A 79 -5.02 -7.66 -4.53
CA SER A 79 -6.04 -8.22 -5.41
C SER A 79 -5.43 -8.95 -6.62
N ALA A 80 -4.41 -8.37 -7.24
CA ALA A 80 -3.72 -8.96 -8.37
C ALA A 80 -2.99 -10.26 -7.97
N TYR A 81 -2.30 -10.27 -6.83
CA TYR A 81 -1.67 -11.49 -6.32
C TYR A 81 -2.68 -12.56 -5.95
N GLN A 82 -3.75 -12.23 -5.23
CA GLN A 82 -4.80 -13.21 -4.90
C GLN A 82 -5.43 -13.84 -6.15
N ALA A 83 -5.66 -13.06 -7.20
CA ALA A 83 -6.17 -13.55 -8.48
C ALA A 83 -5.14 -14.42 -9.22
N MET A 84 -3.87 -13.98 -9.26
CA MET A 84 -2.79 -14.69 -9.95
C MET A 84 -2.45 -16.02 -9.29
N PHE A 85 -2.44 -16.07 -7.95
CA PHE A 85 -2.17 -17.28 -7.17
C PHE A 85 -3.42 -18.17 -6.97
N VAL A 86 -4.59 -17.69 -7.40
CA VAL A 86 -5.90 -18.33 -7.14
C VAL A 86 -6.04 -18.67 -5.65
N ASN A 87 -5.52 -17.80 -4.80
CA ASN A 87 -5.51 -18.00 -3.36
C ASN A 87 -5.84 -16.69 -2.64
N PRO A 88 -6.96 -16.63 -1.92
CA PRO A 88 -7.42 -15.42 -1.26
C PRO A 88 -6.57 -14.98 -0.07
N LEU A 89 -5.68 -15.82 0.45
CA LEU A 89 -4.81 -15.53 1.60
C LEU A 89 -3.47 -14.90 1.23
N VAL A 90 -3.21 -14.73 -0.07
CA VAL A 90 -1.97 -14.14 -0.55
C VAL A 90 -2.01 -12.62 -0.40
N SER A 91 -0.88 -12.04 -0.03
CA SER A 91 -0.66 -10.59 0.01
C SER A 91 0.67 -10.24 -0.69
N PRO A 92 0.94 -8.97 -0.99
CA PRO A 92 2.20 -8.55 -1.62
C PRO A 92 3.46 -9.00 -0.85
N SER A 93 3.36 -9.20 0.46
CA SER A 93 4.48 -9.64 1.31
C SER A 93 4.96 -11.07 1.03
N ILE A 94 4.14 -11.91 0.36
CA ILE A 94 4.46 -13.34 0.17
C ILE A 94 5.75 -13.58 -0.61
N LEU A 95 6.15 -12.65 -1.47
CA LEU A 95 7.41 -12.71 -2.21
C LEU A 95 8.58 -11.99 -1.53
N GLY A 96 8.40 -11.56 -0.26
CA GLY A 96 9.45 -10.96 0.55
C GLY A 96 9.68 -9.46 0.33
N VAL A 97 8.86 -8.77 -0.48
CA VAL A 97 9.06 -7.34 -0.79
C VAL A 97 9.10 -6.45 0.45
N LEU A 98 8.24 -6.70 1.44
CA LEU A 98 8.21 -5.90 2.67
C LEU A 98 9.44 -6.13 3.55
N SER A 99 9.89 -7.39 3.66
CA SER A 99 11.11 -7.74 4.43
C SER A 99 12.35 -7.13 3.78
N GLY A 100 12.47 -7.23 2.44
CA GLY A 100 13.57 -6.63 1.70
C GLY A 100 13.59 -5.11 1.82
N ALA A 101 12.44 -4.45 1.61
CA ALA A 101 12.32 -3.01 1.75
C ALA A 101 12.62 -2.54 3.19
N GLY A 102 12.13 -3.27 4.20
CA GLY A 102 12.45 -3.01 5.61
C GLY A 102 13.94 -3.12 5.92
N PHE A 103 14.61 -4.14 5.37
CA PHE A 103 16.07 -4.28 5.49
C PHE A 103 16.80 -3.13 4.79
N GLY A 104 16.35 -2.75 3.57
CA GLY A 104 16.93 -1.63 2.81
C GLY A 104 16.81 -0.30 3.55
N ALA A 105 15.68 -0.02 4.20
CA ALA A 105 15.54 1.15 5.05
C ALA A 105 16.47 1.10 6.26
N ALA A 106 16.50 -0.05 6.92
CA ALA A 106 17.33 -0.25 8.12
C ALA A 106 18.82 -0.08 7.83
N ILE A 107 19.33 -0.62 6.71
CA ILE A 107 20.74 -0.46 6.32
C ILE A 107 21.07 1.00 6.02
N GLY A 108 20.18 1.72 5.35
CA GLY A 108 20.36 3.14 5.09
C GLY A 108 20.40 3.98 6.37
N MET A 109 19.51 3.71 7.32
CA MET A 109 19.48 4.38 8.63
C MET A 109 20.68 3.99 9.50
N PHE A 110 21.08 2.72 9.49
CA PHE A 110 22.25 2.25 10.24
C PHE A 110 23.56 2.94 9.84
N PHE A 111 23.74 3.20 8.55
CA PHE A 111 24.90 3.94 8.04
C PHE A 111 24.73 5.46 8.03
N GLY A 112 23.63 6.00 8.57
CA GLY A 112 23.39 7.43 8.61
C GLY A 112 23.27 8.09 7.24
N LEU A 113 22.76 7.37 6.24
CA LEU A 113 22.62 7.90 4.88
C LEU A 113 21.55 8.99 4.85
N ASN A 114 21.66 9.89 3.86
CA ASN A 114 20.63 10.90 3.64
C ASN A 114 19.28 10.27 3.22
N GLU A 115 18.20 11.04 3.34
CA GLU A 115 16.84 10.59 3.07
C GLU A 115 16.68 9.93 1.68
N TYR A 116 17.26 10.50 0.63
CA TYR A 116 17.16 9.97 -0.72
C TYR A 116 17.84 8.60 -0.87
N LEU A 117 18.97 8.40 -0.23
CA LEU A 117 19.69 7.12 -0.25
C LEU A 117 18.97 6.06 0.60
N ILE A 118 18.35 6.44 1.73
CA ILE A 118 17.49 5.55 2.50
C ILE A 118 16.31 5.11 1.65
N GLN A 119 15.66 6.03 0.93
CA GLN A 119 14.54 5.72 0.05
C GLN A 119 14.97 4.82 -1.11
N LEU A 120 16.10 5.12 -1.74
CA LEU A 120 16.65 4.30 -2.83
C LEU A 120 17.00 2.88 -2.36
N SER A 121 17.66 2.74 -1.20
CA SER A 121 17.98 1.43 -0.64
C SER A 121 16.72 0.64 -0.25
N THR A 122 15.73 1.29 0.35
CA THR A 122 14.42 0.69 0.65
C THR A 122 13.78 0.09 -0.60
N PHE A 123 13.70 0.89 -1.66
CA PHE A 123 13.14 0.45 -2.93
C PHE A 123 13.96 -0.68 -3.57
N ALA A 124 15.28 -0.51 -3.65
CA ALA A 124 16.18 -1.48 -4.27
C ALA A 124 16.13 -2.84 -3.58
N PHE A 125 16.23 -2.88 -2.24
CA PHE A 125 16.17 -4.13 -1.50
C PHE A 125 14.80 -4.79 -1.51
N GLY A 126 13.70 -4.02 -1.64
CA GLY A 126 12.37 -4.57 -1.90
C GLY A 126 12.32 -5.34 -3.23
N PHE A 127 12.93 -4.81 -4.28
CA PHE A 127 13.08 -5.49 -5.56
C PHE A 127 14.03 -6.68 -5.49
N ILE A 128 15.20 -6.53 -4.88
CA ILE A 128 16.19 -7.60 -4.71
C ILE A 128 15.56 -8.80 -4.01
N ALA A 129 14.72 -8.58 -2.99
CA ALA A 129 14.04 -9.68 -2.31
C ALA A 129 13.12 -10.46 -3.26
N VAL A 130 12.34 -9.78 -4.09
CA VAL A 130 11.47 -10.43 -5.07
C VAL A 130 12.29 -11.12 -6.16
N LEU A 131 13.36 -10.50 -6.66
CA LEU A 131 14.27 -11.13 -7.62
C LEU A 131 14.92 -12.39 -7.03
N THR A 132 15.30 -12.38 -5.75
CA THR A 132 15.80 -13.57 -5.05
C THR A 132 14.73 -14.67 -5.02
N ALA A 133 13.49 -14.36 -4.71
CA ALA A 133 12.38 -15.31 -4.73
C ALA A 133 12.16 -15.90 -6.13
N LEU A 134 12.17 -15.06 -7.16
CA LEU A 134 12.05 -15.49 -8.57
C LEU A 134 13.22 -16.35 -9.00
N SER A 135 14.45 -16.00 -8.63
CA SER A 135 15.65 -16.77 -8.96
C SER A 135 15.61 -18.16 -8.33
N ILE A 136 15.22 -18.27 -7.06
CA ILE A 136 15.01 -19.55 -6.38
C ILE A 136 13.95 -20.37 -7.14
N SER A 137 12.82 -19.74 -7.48
CA SER A 137 11.76 -20.41 -8.22
C SER A 137 12.22 -20.90 -9.60
N ALA A 138 12.97 -20.10 -10.34
CA ALA A 138 13.48 -20.46 -11.65
C ALA A 138 14.50 -21.60 -11.59
N PHE A 139 15.32 -21.65 -10.52
CA PHE A 139 16.33 -22.71 -10.34
C PHE A 139 15.71 -24.07 -10.03
N TYR A 140 14.66 -24.11 -9.20
CA TYR A 140 14.04 -25.35 -8.75
C TYR A 140 12.81 -25.79 -9.55
N SER A 141 12.22 -24.92 -10.39
CA SER A 141 11.02 -25.24 -11.19
C SER A 141 11.17 -24.85 -12.65
N ARG A 142 11.28 -25.83 -13.54
CA ARG A 142 11.25 -25.59 -14.99
C ARG A 142 9.85 -25.24 -15.52
N SER A 143 8.79 -25.57 -14.77
CA SER A 143 7.39 -25.37 -15.18
C SER A 143 6.73 -24.11 -14.60
N GLY A 144 7.46 -23.30 -13.82
CA GLY A 144 6.89 -22.08 -13.22
C GLY A 144 5.84 -22.35 -12.13
N SER A 145 6.03 -23.43 -11.35
CA SER A 145 5.10 -23.82 -10.29
C SER A 145 4.88 -22.69 -9.28
N ILE A 146 3.62 -22.37 -9.02
CA ILE A 146 3.18 -21.38 -8.02
C ILE A 146 3.71 -21.75 -6.61
N ILE A 147 3.72 -23.04 -6.26
CA ILE A 147 4.19 -23.52 -4.96
C ILE A 147 5.67 -23.19 -4.79
N VAL A 148 6.50 -23.45 -5.79
CA VAL A 148 7.94 -23.15 -5.74
C VAL A 148 8.19 -21.65 -5.67
N LEU A 149 7.37 -20.84 -6.34
CA LEU A 149 7.45 -19.39 -6.25
C LEU A 149 7.11 -18.88 -4.83
N VAL A 150 6.09 -19.43 -4.20
CA VAL A 150 5.73 -19.10 -2.80
C VAL A 150 6.85 -19.52 -1.85
N LEU A 151 7.41 -20.73 -2.01
CA LEU A 151 8.56 -21.19 -1.20
C LEU A 151 9.77 -20.28 -1.39
N GLY A 152 10.09 -19.88 -2.62
CA GLY A 152 11.13 -18.91 -2.91
C GLY A 152 10.90 -17.57 -2.19
N GLY A 153 9.64 -17.10 -2.15
CA GLY A 153 9.24 -15.92 -1.40
C GLY A 153 9.42 -16.05 0.10
N VAL A 154 9.04 -17.19 0.67
CA VAL A 154 9.25 -17.49 2.12
C VAL A 154 10.73 -17.50 2.45
N ILE A 155 11.57 -18.15 1.65
CA ILE A 155 13.02 -18.20 1.83
C ILE A 155 13.62 -16.79 1.74
N SER A 156 13.28 -16.04 0.71
CA SER A 156 13.74 -14.66 0.53
C SER A 156 13.30 -13.77 1.69
N GLY A 157 12.03 -13.82 2.07
CA GLY A 157 11.48 -13.06 3.18
C GLY A 157 12.17 -13.36 4.51
N SER A 158 12.43 -14.65 4.79
CA SER A 158 13.15 -15.10 5.99
C SER A 158 14.60 -14.61 5.99
N LEU A 159 15.29 -14.67 4.84
CA LEU A 159 16.66 -14.17 4.70
C LEU A 159 16.71 -12.66 5.05
N PHE A 160 15.89 -11.83 4.43
CA PHE A 160 15.90 -10.39 4.68
C PHE A 160 15.41 -10.04 6.10
N THR A 161 14.51 -10.81 6.68
CA THR A 161 14.10 -10.65 8.09
C THR A 161 15.25 -10.98 9.05
N SER A 162 16.02 -12.01 8.76
CA SER A 162 17.21 -12.37 9.55
C SER A 162 18.31 -11.31 9.45
N LEU A 163 18.58 -10.79 8.25
CA LEU A 163 19.51 -9.69 8.03
C LEU A 163 19.07 -8.41 8.75
N LEU A 164 17.78 -8.09 8.69
CA LEU A 164 17.19 -6.97 9.43
C LEU A 164 17.38 -7.14 10.95
N SER A 165 17.17 -8.35 11.46
CA SER A 165 17.37 -8.65 12.89
C SER A 165 18.83 -8.49 13.31
N ALA A 166 19.79 -8.90 12.48
CA ALA A 166 21.20 -8.70 12.72
C ALA A 166 21.57 -7.21 12.76
N LEU A 167 21.02 -6.40 11.82
CA LEU A 167 21.20 -4.95 11.82
C LEU A 167 20.63 -4.30 13.10
N LYS A 168 19.44 -4.69 13.51
CA LYS A 168 18.81 -4.17 14.74
C LYS A 168 19.62 -4.51 15.99
N TYR A 169 20.25 -5.70 16.01
CA TYR A 169 21.12 -6.11 17.11
C TYR A 169 22.41 -5.26 17.18
N ALA A 170 22.95 -4.86 16.03
CA ALA A 170 24.16 -4.05 15.93
C ALA A 170 23.89 -2.53 16.01
N ALA A 171 22.63 -2.11 15.91
CA ALA A 171 22.24 -0.70 15.86
C ALA A 171 22.40 0.00 17.22
N ASP A 172 22.72 1.31 17.18
CA ASP A 172 22.80 2.13 18.38
C ASP A 172 21.43 2.21 19.08
N PRO A 173 21.34 1.82 20.37
CA PRO A 173 20.08 1.84 21.11
C PRO A 173 19.44 3.23 21.26
N ASN A 174 20.25 4.31 21.20
CA ASN A 174 19.78 5.68 21.43
C ASN A 174 19.49 6.46 20.17
N ASP A 175 19.92 5.95 19.00
CA ASP A 175 19.79 6.68 17.71
C ASP A 175 19.16 5.81 16.62
N SER A 176 19.93 4.93 15.98
CA SER A 176 19.47 4.20 14.78
C SER A 176 18.43 3.13 15.08
N LEU A 177 18.49 2.44 16.22
CA LEU A 177 17.50 1.41 16.57
C LEU A 177 16.09 1.95 16.77
N PRO A 178 15.85 3.05 17.51
CA PRO A 178 14.53 3.66 17.58
C PRO A 178 13.99 4.12 16.22
N ALA A 179 14.84 4.75 15.38
CA ALA A 179 14.46 5.21 14.05
C ALA A 179 14.03 4.04 13.13
N ILE A 180 14.83 2.97 13.08
CA ILE A 180 14.52 1.73 12.34
C ILE A 180 13.20 1.13 12.84
N THR A 181 13.04 1.02 14.15
CA THR A 181 11.85 0.40 14.75
C THR A 181 10.59 1.20 14.43
N TYR A 182 10.66 2.52 14.53
CA TYR A 182 9.53 3.38 14.21
C TYR A 182 9.16 3.33 12.72
N PHE A 183 10.16 3.33 11.83
CA PHE A 183 9.93 3.15 10.39
C PHE A 183 9.22 1.82 10.07
N LEU A 184 9.66 0.73 10.72
CA LEU A 184 9.07 -0.61 10.51
C LEU A 184 7.61 -0.72 11.01
N MET A 185 7.21 0.12 11.96
CA MET A 185 5.81 0.21 12.39
C MET A 185 4.90 0.91 11.38
N GLY A 186 5.47 1.59 10.40
CA GLY A 186 4.77 2.39 9.40
C GLY A 186 4.27 3.73 9.94
N SER A 187 4.63 4.79 9.26
CA SER A 187 4.20 6.15 9.61
C SER A 187 4.17 7.05 8.38
N LEU A 188 3.12 7.84 8.26
CA LEU A 188 3.01 8.89 7.24
C LEU A 188 3.71 10.19 7.64
N GLY A 189 4.21 10.27 8.88
CA GLY A 189 4.99 11.41 9.37
C GLY A 189 6.36 11.56 8.70
N PHE A 190 6.90 10.49 8.10
CA PHE A 190 8.16 10.51 7.33
C PHE A 190 7.98 10.87 5.86
N ALA A 191 6.73 10.95 5.40
CA ALA A 191 6.44 11.16 3.99
C ALA A 191 6.76 12.60 3.57
N SER A 192 7.95 12.82 2.99
CA SER A 192 8.30 14.13 2.48
C SER A 192 7.43 14.51 1.27
N LYS A 193 6.99 15.76 1.21
CA LYS A 193 6.16 16.29 0.11
C LYS A 193 6.81 16.03 -1.26
N ASN A 194 8.10 16.31 -1.38
CA ASN A 194 8.83 16.16 -2.64
C ASN A 194 8.83 14.71 -3.12
N PHE A 195 9.07 13.76 -2.21
CA PHE A 195 9.10 12.34 -2.57
C PHE A 195 7.70 11.80 -2.92
N ILE A 196 6.67 12.25 -2.19
CA ILE A 196 5.28 11.94 -2.53
C ILE A 196 4.97 12.41 -3.96
N GLN A 197 5.29 13.66 -4.30
CA GLN A 197 5.01 14.23 -5.62
C GLN A 197 5.70 13.46 -6.75
N ILE A 198 6.96 13.06 -6.56
CA ILE A 198 7.71 12.25 -7.53
C ILE A 198 7.10 10.85 -7.67
N SER A 199 6.62 10.27 -6.58
CA SER A 199 6.12 8.89 -6.54
C SER A 199 4.68 8.73 -7.04
N ILE A 200 3.85 9.78 -7.00
CA ILE A 200 2.43 9.70 -7.39
C ILE A 200 2.25 9.20 -8.83
N LEU A 201 2.97 9.79 -9.79
CA LEU A 201 2.81 9.44 -11.19
C LEU A 201 3.20 7.99 -11.50
N PRO A 202 4.38 7.47 -11.09
CA PRO A 202 4.72 6.07 -11.29
C PRO A 202 3.81 5.10 -10.54
N MET A 203 3.35 5.44 -9.32
CA MET A 203 2.40 4.61 -8.58
C MET A 203 1.03 4.57 -9.26
N LEU A 204 0.53 5.71 -9.73
CA LEU A 204 -0.73 5.78 -10.48
C LEU A 204 -0.65 4.96 -11.78
N ALA A 205 0.47 5.06 -12.51
CA ALA A 205 0.71 4.23 -13.68
C ALA A 205 0.66 2.73 -13.33
N GLY A 206 1.32 2.30 -12.26
CA GLY A 206 1.28 0.92 -11.79
C GLY A 206 -0.12 0.46 -11.39
N ILE A 207 -0.90 1.29 -10.70
CA ILE A 207 -2.31 1.02 -10.36
C ILE A 207 -3.13 0.81 -11.63
N LEU A 208 -3.00 1.69 -12.63
CA LEU A 208 -3.72 1.56 -13.90
C LEU A 208 -3.30 0.30 -14.67
N LEU A 209 -2.01 0.00 -14.74
CA LEU A 209 -1.49 -1.21 -15.37
C LEU A 209 -2.08 -2.48 -14.74
N LEU A 210 -2.13 -2.56 -13.41
CA LEU A 210 -2.78 -3.68 -12.72
C LEU A 210 -4.29 -3.70 -12.95
N ALA A 211 -4.97 -2.56 -12.95
CA ALA A 211 -6.41 -2.50 -13.23
C ALA A 211 -6.75 -3.05 -14.62
N PHE A 212 -5.94 -2.74 -15.63
CA PHE A 212 -6.11 -3.28 -16.99
C PHE A 212 -5.79 -4.78 -17.12
N SER A 213 -5.03 -5.36 -16.17
CA SER A 213 -4.72 -6.80 -16.18
C SER A 213 -5.91 -7.70 -15.81
N GLY A 214 -7.03 -7.13 -15.34
CA GLY A 214 -8.16 -7.87 -14.80
C GLY A 214 -8.75 -8.95 -15.72
N LYS A 215 -8.77 -8.70 -17.05
CA LYS A 215 -9.22 -9.71 -18.03
C LYS A 215 -8.31 -10.94 -18.10
N TYR A 216 -7.00 -10.74 -17.99
CA TYR A 216 -6.03 -11.83 -18.00
C TYR A 216 -6.07 -12.62 -16.69
N LEU A 217 -6.30 -11.91 -15.56
CA LEU A 217 -6.46 -12.53 -14.25
C LEU A 217 -7.77 -13.33 -14.14
N ASN A 218 -8.84 -12.91 -14.81
CA ASN A 218 -10.07 -13.72 -14.91
C ASN A 218 -9.79 -15.04 -15.63
N ALA A 219 -9.06 -15.01 -16.75
CA ALA A 219 -8.71 -16.23 -17.46
C ALA A 219 -7.81 -17.16 -16.63
N LEU A 220 -6.82 -16.62 -15.90
CA LEU A 220 -6.01 -17.42 -14.97
C LEU A 220 -6.85 -18.07 -13.84
N SER A 221 -7.93 -17.43 -13.44
CA SER A 221 -8.82 -17.97 -12.41
C SER A 221 -9.65 -19.18 -12.89
N LEU A 222 -9.73 -19.41 -14.20
CA LEU A 222 -10.37 -20.62 -14.78
C LEU A 222 -9.43 -21.84 -14.77
N GLY A 223 -8.13 -21.62 -14.64
CA GLY A 223 -7.10 -22.64 -14.72
C GLY A 223 -6.04 -22.31 -15.76
N GLU A 224 -4.82 -22.86 -15.60
CA GLU A 224 -3.71 -22.55 -16.50
C GLU A 224 -3.91 -23.14 -17.90
N GLU A 225 -4.48 -24.34 -18.01
CA GLU A 225 -4.74 -24.99 -19.30
C GLU A 225 -5.82 -24.24 -20.09
N GLU A 226 -6.88 -23.81 -19.41
CA GLU A 226 -7.96 -23.00 -19.99
C GLU A 226 -7.43 -21.64 -20.44
N ALA A 227 -6.59 -20.99 -19.63
CA ALA A 227 -5.97 -19.73 -20.01
C ALA A 227 -5.06 -19.86 -21.24
N LYS A 228 -4.30 -20.96 -21.35
CA LYS A 228 -3.48 -21.27 -22.55
C LYS A 228 -4.35 -21.48 -23.80
N SER A 229 -5.47 -22.19 -23.66
CA SER A 229 -6.39 -22.42 -24.79
C SER A 229 -7.01 -21.13 -25.32
N LEU A 230 -7.13 -20.10 -24.47
CA LEU A 230 -7.52 -18.74 -24.84
C LEU A 230 -6.38 -17.91 -25.45
N GLY A 231 -5.20 -18.51 -25.68
CA GLY A 231 -4.05 -17.85 -26.27
C GLY A 231 -3.25 -16.95 -25.32
N ILE A 232 -3.47 -17.09 -23.99
CA ILE A 232 -2.82 -16.23 -22.99
C ILE A 232 -1.46 -16.83 -22.61
N ASN A 233 -0.41 -16.03 -22.71
CA ASN A 233 0.91 -16.40 -22.19
C ASN A 233 0.97 -16.19 -20.68
N ILE A 234 0.75 -17.27 -19.93
CA ILE A 234 0.66 -17.28 -18.46
C ILE A 234 1.92 -16.71 -17.81
N VAL A 235 3.10 -17.11 -18.30
CA VAL A 235 4.39 -16.67 -17.75
C VAL A 235 4.55 -15.16 -17.87
N ARG A 236 4.21 -14.59 -19.02
CA ARG A 236 4.27 -13.13 -19.21
C ARG A 236 3.30 -12.41 -18.30
N VAL A 237 2.08 -12.91 -18.12
CA VAL A 237 1.08 -12.29 -17.23
C VAL A 237 1.56 -12.36 -15.79
N LYS A 238 2.07 -13.50 -15.32
CA LYS A 238 2.60 -13.65 -13.96
C LYS A 238 3.77 -12.69 -13.71
N ILE A 239 4.77 -12.66 -14.60
CA ILE A 239 5.93 -11.76 -14.47
C ILE A 239 5.48 -10.30 -14.44
N PHE A 240 4.58 -9.91 -15.35
CA PHE A 240 4.05 -8.56 -15.41
C PHE A 240 3.38 -8.15 -14.09
N VAL A 241 2.48 -9.00 -13.58
CA VAL A 241 1.77 -8.72 -12.29
C VAL A 241 2.77 -8.63 -11.15
N ILE A 242 3.74 -9.56 -11.06
CA ILE A 242 4.76 -9.55 -10.01
C ILE A 242 5.57 -8.26 -10.05
N LEU A 243 6.09 -7.89 -11.22
CA LEU A 243 6.94 -6.70 -11.35
C LEU A 243 6.19 -5.42 -11.01
N VAL A 244 4.98 -5.23 -11.55
CA VAL A 244 4.19 -4.02 -11.30
C VAL A 244 3.72 -3.94 -9.86
N ALA A 245 3.21 -5.05 -9.30
CA ALA A 245 2.78 -5.08 -7.90
C ALA A 245 3.96 -4.87 -6.93
N THR A 246 5.14 -5.46 -7.21
CA THR A 246 6.37 -5.21 -6.45
C THR A 246 6.75 -3.74 -6.50
N PHE A 247 6.73 -3.15 -7.70
CA PHE A 247 7.09 -1.75 -7.91
C PHE A 247 6.27 -0.80 -7.04
N ILE A 248 4.93 -0.87 -7.12
CA ILE A 248 4.07 0.03 -6.33
C ILE A 248 4.05 -0.32 -4.85
N SER A 249 4.27 -1.59 -4.46
CA SER A 249 4.39 -1.98 -3.05
C SER A 249 5.70 -1.51 -2.44
N ALA A 250 6.82 -1.62 -3.15
CA ALA A 250 8.12 -1.11 -2.70
C ALA A 250 8.10 0.41 -2.53
N LEU A 251 7.52 1.17 -3.50
CA LEU A 251 7.32 2.60 -3.37
C LEU A 251 6.43 2.96 -2.17
N SER A 252 5.39 2.16 -1.90
CA SER A 252 4.53 2.37 -0.72
C SER A 252 5.32 2.25 0.59
N VAL A 253 6.20 1.24 0.70
CA VAL A 253 7.08 1.09 1.88
C VAL A 253 8.08 2.22 1.98
N THR A 254 8.62 2.68 0.86
CA THR A 254 9.58 3.78 0.83
C THR A 254 8.98 5.10 1.36
N ILE A 255 7.69 5.35 1.09
CA ILE A 255 7.00 6.57 1.54
C ILE A 255 6.59 6.49 3.01
N ALA A 256 6.07 5.35 3.45
CA ALA A 256 5.35 5.27 4.73
C ALA A 256 5.79 4.12 5.63
N GLY A 257 6.88 3.44 5.31
CA GLY A 257 7.28 2.23 6.02
C GLY A 257 6.34 1.05 5.77
N ILE A 258 6.38 0.04 6.65
CA ILE A 258 5.61 -1.18 6.46
C ILE A 258 4.16 -1.00 6.91
N ILE A 259 3.24 -1.07 5.96
CA ILE A 259 1.80 -1.07 6.22
C ILE A 259 1.25 -2.44 5.83
N GLY A 260 0.84 -3.20 6.83
CA GLY A 260 0.27 -4.54 6.64
C GLY A 260 -1.25 -4.53 6.44
N TRP A 261 -1.81 -5.72 6.21
CA TRP A 261 -3.24 -6.04 6.20
C TRP A 261 -4.06 -5.51 5.02
N ILE A 262 -3.77 -4.31 4.49
CA ILE A 262 -4.54 -3.69 3.40
C ILE A 262 -4.62 -4.61 2.19
N GLY A 263 -3.48 -5.11 1.73
CA GLY A 263 -3.39 -6.01 0.57
C GLY A 263 -4.00 -7.39 0.78
N LEU A 264 -4.31 -7.76 2.02
CA LEU A 264 -5.02 -9.00 2.34
C LEU A 264 -6.53 -8.78 2.46
N ILE A 265 -6.95 -7.76 3.20
CA ILE A 265 -8.33 -7.56 3.63
C ILE A 265 -9.17 -6.89 2.56
N VAL A 266 -8.65 -5.82 1.96
CA VAL A 266 -9.42 -5.00 1.01
C VAL A 266 -9.87 -5.79 -0.22
N PRO A 267 -9.06 -6.69 -0.81
CA PRO A 267 -9.53 -7.56 -1.89
C PRO A 267 -10.71 -8.45 -1.50
N HIS A 268 -10.75 -8.93 -0.27
CA HIS A 268 -11.90 -9.70 0.24
C HIS A 268 -13.15 -8.84 0.35
N MET A 269 -13.02 -7.61 0.88
CA MET A 269 -14.14 -6.68 0.93
C MET A 269 -14.66 -6.36 -0.47
N ALA A 270 -13.75 -6.14 -1.42
CA ALA A 270 -14.10 -5.86 -2.81
C ALA A 270 -14.84 -7.03 -3.46
N ARG A 271 -14.37 -8.27 -3.30
CA ARG A 271 -15.07 -9.46 -3.83
C ARG A 271 -16.42 -9.67 -3.18
N PHE A 272 -16.54 -9.43 -1.88
CA PHE A 272 -17.82 -9.54 -1.17
C PHE A 272 -18.87 -8.56 -1.69
N ILE A 273 -18.46 -7.33 -2.04
CA ILE A 273 -19.38 -6.26 -2.49
C ILE A 273 -19.65 -6.35 -4.00
N PHE A 274 -18.62 -6.67 -4.81
CA PHE A 274 -18.66 -6.52 -6.27
C PHE A 274 -18.60 -7.86 -7.04
N GLY A 275 -18.53 -9.00 -6.32
CA GLY A 275 -18.42 -10.32 -6.92
C GLY A 275 -17.01 -10.71 -7.30
N ALA A 276 -16.87 -11.78 -8.09
CA ALA A 276 -15.57 -12.41 -8.38
C ALA A 276 -14.87 -11.90 -9.66
N ASP A 277 -15.50 -11.00 -10.44
CA ASP A 277 -14.88 -10.45 -11.66
C ASP A 277 -13.66 -9.58 -11.30
N ASN A 278 -12.46 -10.05 -11.62
CA ASN A 278 -11.21 -9.37 -11.31
C ASN A 278 -11.11 -7.95 -11.92
N ARG A 279 -11.82 -7.64 -13.00
CA ARG A 279 -11.90 -6.26 -13.54
C ARG A 279 -12.57 -5.31 -12.55
N ALA A 280 -13.63 -5.78 -11.90
CA ALA A 280 -14.33 -5.00 -10.89
C ALA A 280 -13.56 -5.00 -9.56
N VAL A 281 -13.02 -6.15 -9.16
CA VAL A 281 -12.29 -6.33 -7.89
C VAL A 281 -11.03 -5.47 -7.84
N LEU A 282 -10.21 -5.45 -8.89
CA LEU A 282 -8.98 -4.64 -8.91
C LEU A 282 -9.28 -3.15 -8.74
N SER A 283 -10.21 -2.62 -9.56
CA SER A 283 -10.56 -1.20 -9.51
C SER A 283 -11.23 -0.81 -8.18
N SER A 284 -12.16 -1.63 -7.68
CA SER A 284 -12.82 -1.34 -6.41
C SER A 284 -11.88 -1.51 -5.22
N SER A 285 -10.95 -2.47 -5.27
CA SER A 285 -9.93 -2.60 -4.23
C SER A 285 -9.04 -1.38 -4.12
N ALA A 286 -8.62 -0.78 -5.23
CA ALA A 286 -7.85 0.45 -5.21
C ALA A 286 -8.61 1.57 -4.49
N MET A 287 -9.90 1.76 -4.80
CA MET A 287 -10.73 2.80 -4.17
C MET A 287 -10.99 2.50 -2.68
N ILE A 288 -11.36 1.26 -2.34
CA ILE A 288 -11.60 0.87 -0.95
C ILE A 288 -10.31 0.97 -0.14
N GLY A 289 -9.17 0.57 -0.71
CA GLY A 289 -7.86 0.69 -0.06
C GLY A 289 -7.47 2.13 0.24
N ALA A 290 -7.71 3.05 -0.68
CA ALA A 290 -7.53 4.48 -0.47
C ALA A 290 -8.39 5.01 0.68
N ILE A 291 -9.68 4.68 0.69
CA ILE A 291 -10.64 5.06 1.74
C ILE A 291 -10.21 4.46 3.09
N PHE A 292 -9.87 3.18 3.11
CA PHE A 292 -9.50 2.48 4.34
C PHE A 292 -8.22 3.05 4.96
N LEU A 293 -7.19 3.33 4.17
CA LEU A 293 -5.95 3.89 4.69
C LEU A 293 -6.16 5.34 5.17
N LEU A 294 -6.96 6.13 4.46
CA LEU A 294 -7.29 7.49 4.86
C LEU A 294 -8.12 7.51 6.16
N PHE A 295 -9.04 6.56 6.34
CA PHE A 295 -9.74 6.34 7.61
C PHE A 295 -8.77 6.00 8.74
N CYS A 296 -7.85 5.04 8.52
CA CYS A 296 -6.84 4.66 9.52
C CYS A 296 -5.92 5.82 9.87
N ASP A 297 -5.53 6.66 8.90
CA ASP A 297 -4.69 7.84 9.15
C ASP A 297 -5.41 8.88 10.00
N ASN A 298 -6.67 9.17 9.72
CA ASN A 298 -7.46 10.08 10.55
C ASN A 298 -7.55 9.57 11.99
N PHE A 299 -7.77 8.26 12.17
CA PHE A 299 -7.81 7.64 13.50
C PHE A 299 -6.45 7.71 14.20
N SER A 300 -5.35 7.41 13.50
CA SER A 300 -3.97 7.49 14.00
C SER A 300 -3.64 8.88 14.58
N ARG A 301 -4.12 9.94 13.92
CA ARG A 301 -3.87 11.33 14.33
C ARG A 301 -4.73 11.83 15.48
N LEU A 302 -5.92 11.24 15.67
CA LEU A 302 -6.91 11.75 16.61
C LEU A 302 -6.95 11.00 17.94
N MET A 303 -6.53 9.73 17.96
CA MET A 303 -6.77 8.83 19.08
C MET A 303 -6.00 9.24 20.35
N PHE A 304 -4.78 9.76 20.20
CA PHE A 304 -3.91 10.14 21.30
C PHE A 304 -3.22 11.49 21.07
N THR A 305 -2.55 12.00 22.09
CA THR A 305 -1.71 13.21 22.00
C THR A 305 -0.48 13.01 21.10
N PHE A 306 -0.04 11.77 20.91
CA PHE A 306 0.98 11.36 19.94
C PHE A 306 0.34 10.65 18.73
N GLU A 307 1.05 10.55 17.61
CA GLU A 307 0.58 9.79 16.45
C GLU A 307 0.87 8.31 16.64
N VAL A 308 -0.17 7.49 16.53
CA VAL A 308 -0.01 6.03 16.56
C VAL A 308 0.51 5.56 15.20
N PRO A 309 1.56 4.70 15.14
CA PRO A 309 2.02 4.14 13.88
C PRO A 309 0.88 3.51 13.07
N ILE A 310 0.81 3.85 11.77
CA ILE A 310 -0.36 3.50 10.95
C ILE A 310 -0.49 1.99 10.72
N GLY A 311 0.64 1.25 10.75
CA GLY A 311 0.63 -0.20 10.69
C GLY A 311 -0.09 -0.86 11.87
N ILE A 312 -0.03 -0.26 13.06
CA ILE A 312 -0.80 -0.71 14.23
C ILE A 312 -2.28 -0.47 14.01
N VAL A 313 -2.66 0.71 13.53
CA VAL A 313 -4.06 1.08 13.30
C VAL A 313 -4.69 0.22 12.21
N THR A 314 -3.97 -0.03 11.10
CA THR A 314 -4.45 -0.92 10.03
C THR A 314 -4.63 -2.35 10.50
N SER A 315 -3.79 -2.83 11.44
CA SER A 315 -3.95 -4.16 12.05
C SER A 315 -5.16 -4.20 12.99
N LEU A 316 -5.32 -3.17 13.82
CA LEU A 316 -6.41 -3.07 14.80
C LEU A 316 -7.80 -3.11 14.14
N PHE A 317 -7.98 -2.37 13.05
CA PHE A 317 -9.24 -2.39 12.29
C PHE A 317 -9.31 -3.54 11.30
N GLY A 318 -8.19 -3.88 10.68
CA GLY A 318 -8.13 -4.89 9.64
C GLY A 318 -8.48 -6.28 10.14
N ILE A 319 -7.87 -6.73 11.24
CA ILE A 319 -8.09 -8.10 11.76
C ILE A 319 -9.57 -8.36 12.08
N PRO A 320 -10.30 -7.51 12.82
CA PRO A 320 -11.72 -7.72 13.06
C PRO A 320 -12.56 -7.73 11.77
N ILE A 321 -12.28 -6.82 10.83
CA ILE A 321 -12.98 -6.79 9.53
C ILE A 321 -12.73 -8.09 8.77
N PHE A 322 -11.50 -8.60 8.75
CA PHE A 322 -11.16 -9.85 8.10
C PHE A 322 -11.94 -11.04 8.69
N ILE A 323 -12.00 -11.15 10.02
CA ILE A 323 -12.76 -12.19 10.72
C ILE A 323 -14.25 -12.13 10.34
N LEU A 324 -14.82 -10.92 10.29
CA LEU A 324 -16.22 -10.73 9.90
C LEU A 324 -16.50 -11.16 8.46
N VAL A 325 -15.61 -10.81 7.53
CA VAL A 325 -15.73 -11.19 6.11
C VAL A 325 -15.60 -12.69 5.93
N LEU A 326 -14.63 -13.34 6.59
CA LEU A 326 -14.46 -14.80 6.55
C LEU A 326 -15.67 -15.55 7.11
N ARG A 327 -16.24 -15.07 8.23
CA ARG A 327 -17.43 -15.69 8.82
C ARG A 327 -18.64 -15.66 7.89
N ARG A 328 -18.80 -14.59 7.10
CA ARG A 328 -19.87 -14.47 6.12
C ARG A 328 -19.63 -15.32 4.88
N ALA A 329 -18.39 -15.40 4.40
CA ALA A 329 -18.02 -16.26 3.28
C ALA A 329 -18.34 -17.75 3.58
N LYS A 330 -18.08 -18.21 4.81
CA LYS A 330 -18.40 -19.59 5.23
C LYS A 330 -19.90 -19.92 5.25
N LYS A 331 -20.80 -18.94 5.29
CA LYS A 331 -22.25 -19.14 5.23
C LYS A 331 -22.79 -19.25 3.79
N SER A 332 -21.96 -18.94 2.80
CA SER A 332 -22.30 -18.99 1.36
C SER A 332 -21.80 -20.28 0.68
N PHE A 333 -21.11 -21.14 1.42
CA PHE A 333 -20.74 -22.52 1.07
C PHE A 333 -21.53 -23.49 1.94
#